data_592fd4d893381efd6af3b93eeacb0440
#
_entry.id   592fd4d893381efd6af3b93eeacb0440
#
_cell.length_a   1.000
_cell.length_b   1.000
_cell.length_c   1.000
_cell.angle_alpha   90.00
_cell.angle_beta   90.00
_cell.angle_gamma   90.00
#
_symmetry.space_group_name_H-M   'P 1'
#
loop_
_entity.id
_entity.type
_entity.pdbx_description
1 polymer ?
#
loop_
_entity_poly.entity_id
_entity_poly.type
_entity_poly.pdbx_seq_one_letter_code
_entity_poly.pdbx_strand_id
1 'polypeptide(L)'
;MANDIPEGIETMIMGIVDQLSFDVEIFKTNIDKAVSTMVTNGMTDDNIRTVMRKDMLEGGRIFGQLRNDIKASVVVGINQSAKLGQYKNYDMDTMLFTWVTVGGHKVCPDCDARSGETKTWAEWEAEGIPGSGWSVCKGYCYCVLDPTGKVSKQINV
;
A
#
# COMPACT_ATOMS: atom_id res chain seq x y z
N MET A 1 -20.33 25.28 5.04
CA MET A 1 -18.96 25.33 4.53
C MET A 1 -18.62 23.89 4.14
N ALA A 2 -18.57 23.59 2.84
CA ALA A 2 -18.07 22.30 2.39
C ALA A 2 -16.59 22.26 2.78
N ASN A 3 -16.19 21.22 3.53
CA ASN A 3 -14.77 20.95 3.76
C ASN A 3 -14.20 20.53 2.41
N ASP A 4 -13.56 21.45 1.70
CA ASP A 4 -12.80 21.12 0.51
C ASP A 4 -11.63 20.22 0.94
N ILE A 5 -11.81 18.91 0.72
CA ILE A 5 -10.73 17.95 0.91
C ILE A 5 -9.65 18.32 -0.11
N PRO A 6 -8.42 18.55 0.33
CA PRO A 6 -7.34 18.88 -0.60
C PRO A 6 -7.18 17.78 -1.67
N GLU A 7 -6.98 18.17 -2.93
CA GLU A 7 -6.90 17.30 -4.10
C GLU A 7 -5.98 16.08 -3.90
N GLY A 8 -4.83 16.26 -3.27
CA GLY A 8 -3.90 15.15 -2.98
C GLY A 8 -4.45 14.13 -1.98
N ILE A 9 -5.30 14.54 -1.04
CA ILE A 9 -5.96 13.63 -0.08
C ILE A 9 -7.07 12.86 -0.80
N GLU A 10 -7.81 13.50 -1.70
CA GLU A 10 -8.85 12.85 -2.49
C GLU A 10 -8.26 11.75 -3.38
N THR A 11 -7.21 12.06 -4.13
CA THR A 11 -6.48 11.09 -4.97
C THR A 11 -6.00 9.88 -4.16
N MET A 12 -5.50 10.12 -2.97
CA MET A 12 -5.03 9.05 -2.10
C MET A 12 -6.18 8.19 -1.55
N ILE A 13 -7.29 8.81 -1.12
CA ILE A 13 -8.49 8.08 -0.69
C ILE A 13 -8.95 7.17 -1.82
N MET A 14 -9.01 7.69 -3.05
CA MET A 14 -9.36 6.89 -4.23
C MET A 14 -8.39 5.71 -4.42
N GLY A 15 -7.10 5.93 -4.31
CA GLY A 15 -6.11 4.85 -4.40
C GLY A 15 -6.29 3.75 -3.34
N ILE A 16 -6.65 4.12 -2.10
CA ILE A 16 -6.97 3.15 -1.05
C ILE A 16 -8.24 2.36 -1.39
N VAL A 17 -9.28 3.05 -1.87
CA VAL A 17 -10.56 2.42 -2.26
C VAL A 17 -10.34 1.44 -3.41
N ASP A 18 -9.57 1.82 -4.42
CA ASP A 18 -9.24 0.94 -5.55
C ASP A 18 -8.48 -0.30 -5.10
N GLN A 19 -7.49 -0.14 -4.21
CA GLN A 19 -6.75 -1.27 -3.66
C GLN A 19 -7.64 -2.21 -2.83
N LEU A 20 -8.50 -1.67 -1.97
CA LEU A 20 -9.44 -2.48 -1.20
C LEU A 20 -10.43 -3.22 -2.10
N SER A 21 -10.88 -2.58 -3.17
CA SER A 21 -11.76 -3.21 -4.16
C SER A 21 -11.07 -4.37 -4.86
N PHE A 22 -9.81 -4.21 -5.22
CA PHE A 22 -8.98 -5.27 -5.79
C PHE A 22 -8.78 -6.44 -4.82
N ASP A 23 -8.49 -6.16 -3.54
CA ASP A 23 -8.34 -7.18 -2.50
C ASP A 23 -9.62 -8.00 -2.30
N VAL A 24 -10.79 -7.37 -2.39
CA VAL A 24 -12.11 -8.03 -2.33
C VAL A 24 -12.34 -8.95 -3.54
N GLU A 25 -11.97 -8.54 -4.74
CA GLU A 25 -12.08 -9.40 -5.94
C GLU A 25 -11.15 -10.62 -5.89
N ILE A 26 -9.92 -10.44 -5.41
CA ILE A 26 -9.01 -11.56 -5.14
C ILE A 26 -9.62 -12.51 -4.10
N PHE A 27 -10.15 -11.98 -3.02
CA PHE A 27 -10.80 -12.75 -1.97
C PHE A 27 -11.97 -13.58 -2.50
N LYS A 28 -12.84 -12.97 -3.32
CA LYS A 28 -13.95 -13.66 -3.98
C LYS A 28 -13.45 -14.84 -4.84
N THR A 29 -12.43 -14.59 -5.65
CA THR A 29 -11.81 -15.62 -6.48
C THR A 29 -11.25 -16.78 -5.64
N ASN A 30 -10.63 -16.48 -4.50
CA ASN A 30 -10.08 -17.48 -3.59
C ASN A 30 -11.17 -18.30 -2.90
N ILE A 31 -12.30 -17.68 -2.52
CA ILE A 31 -13.48 -18.40 -2.00
C ILE A 31 -14.03 -19.33 -3.05
N ASP A 32 -14.33 -18.85 -4.25
CA ASP A 32 -14.90 -19.63 -5.33
C ASP A 32 -14.03 -20.85 -5.65
N LYS A 33 -12.73 -20.66 -5.73
CA LYS A 33 -11.77 -21.75 -5.94
C LYS A 33 -11.75 -22.75 -4.80
N ALA A 34 -11.77 -22.29 -3.55
CA ALA A 34 -11.75 -23.14 -2.38
C ALA A 34 -13.03 -23.98 -2.28
N VAL A 35 -14.20 -23.36 -2.45
CA VAL A 35 -15.50 -24.03 -2.44
C VAL A 35 -15.60 -25.04 -3.57
N SER A 36 -15.23 -24.66 -4.79
CA SER A 36 -15.24 -25.56 -5.96
C SER A 36 -14.34 -26.79 -5.72
N THR A 37 -13.18 -26.60 -5.11
CA THR A 37 -12.28 -27.71 -4.75
C THR A 37 -12.92 -28.64 -3.72
N MET A 38 -13.58 -28.09 -2.70
CA MET A 38 -14.25 -28.89 -1.66
C MET A 38 -15.42 -29.69 -2.25
N VAL A 39 -16.22 -29.08 -3.13
CA VAL A 39 -17.32 -29.76 -3.85
C VAL A 39 -16.78 -30.90 -4.74
N THR A 40 -15.72 -30.64 -5.51
CA THR A 40 -15.11 -31.65 -6.38
C THR A 40 -14.53 -32.83 -5.57
N ASN A 41 -14.08 -32.56 -4.34
CA ASN A 41 -13.60 -33.61 -3.42
C ASN A 41 -14.75 -34.32 -2.67
N GLY A 42 -16.01 -34.06 -3.01
CA GLY A 42 -17.19 -34.74 -2.46
C GLY A 42 -17.56 -34.28 -1.04
N MET A 43 -17.12 -33.08 -0.60
CA MET A 43 -17.54 -32.54 0.70
C MET A 43 -19.02 -32.15 0.66
N THR A 44 -19.73 -32.44 1.75
CA THR A 44 -21.12 -32.01 1.93
C THR A 44 -21.19 -30.51 2.23
N ASP A 45 -22.32 -29.87 1.95
CA ASP A 45 -22.56 -28.46 2.21
C ASP A 45 -22.30 -28.08 3.68
N ASP A 46 -22.72 -28.92 4.62
CA ASP A 46 -22.51 -28.67 6.04
C ASP A 46 -21.02 -28.70 6.43
N ASN A 47 -20.26 -29.61 5.83
CA ASN A 47 -18.82 -29.67 6.04
C ASN A 47 -18.12 -28.44 5.44
N ILE A 48 -18.52 -28.02 4.23
CA ILE A 48 -18.00 -26.80 3.58
C ILE A 48 -18.26 -25.58 4.47
N ARG A 49 -19.51 -25.40 4.94
CA ARG A 49 -19.89 -24.30 5.85
C ARG A 49 -19.05 -24.33 7.13
N THR A 50 -18.82 -25.51 7.70
CA THR A 50 -18.03 -25.67 8.93
C THR A 50 -16.57 -25.26 8.70
N VAL A 51 -15.95 -25.70 7.59
CA VAL A 51 -14.58 -25.33 7.22
C VAL A 51 -14.44 -23.83 6.99
N MET A 52 -15.37 -23.25 6.20
CA MET A 52 -15.34 -21.81 5.92
C MET A 52 -15.55 -20.96 7.18
N ARG A 53 -16.47 -21.38 8.05
CA ARG A 53 -16.70 -20.71 9.34
C ARG A 53 -15.45 -20.75 10.23
N LYS A 54 -14.78 -21.90 10.28
CA LYS A 54 -13.53 -22.05 11.04
C LYS A 54 -12.44 -21.17 10.49
N ASP A 55 -12.23 -21.15 9.18
CA ASP A 55 -11.25 -20.28 8.53
C ASP A 55 -11.51 -18.78 8.83
N MET A 56 -12.78 -18.37 8.83
CA MET A 56 -13.17 -16.99 9.15
C MET A 56 -12.86 -16.64 10.62
N LEU A 57 -13.18 -17.52 11.54
CA LEU A 57 -13.04 -17.26 13.00
C LEU A 57 -11.57 -17.33 13.44
N GLU A 58 -10.81 -18.27 12.91
CA GLU A 58 -9.43 -18.53 13.32
C GLU A 58 -8.39 -17.77 12.48
N GLY A 59 -8.82 -17.12 11.38
CA GLY A 59 -7.93 -16.40 10.49
C GLY A 59 -7.09 -17.34 9.63
N GLY A 60 -7.75 -18.30 8.98
CA GLY A 60 -7.12 -19.27 8.08
C GLY A 60 -6.66 -18.68 6.75
N ARG A 61 -6.40 -19.57 5.77
CA ARG A 61 -5.79 -19.18 4.48
C ARG A 61 -6.60 -18.18 3.66
N ILE A 62 -7.93 -18.21 3.77
CA ILE A 62 -8.84 -17.39 2.95
C ILE A 62 -9.12 -16.07 3.67
N PHE A 63 -9.77 -16.13 4.83
CA PHE A 63 -10.17 -14.94 5.58
C PHE A 63 -9.01 -14.26 6.29
N GLY A 64 -8.00 -15.02 6.72
CA GLY A 64 -6.78 -14.46 7.30
C GLY A 64 -5.97 -13.65 6.29
N GLN A 65 -5.91 -14.12 5.04
CA GLN A 65 -5.27 -13.37 3.95
C GLN A 65 -5.98 -12.04 3.71
N LEU A 66 -7.30 -12.05 3.47
CA LEU A 66 -8.08 -10.83 3.29
C LEU A 66 -7.88 -9.82 4.43
N ARG A 67 -7.92 -10.30 5.69
CA ARG A 67 -7.72 -9.43 6.84
C ARG A 67 -6.33 -8.78 6.84
N ASN A 68 -5.31 -9.51 6.43
CA ASN A 68 -3.95 -8.98 6.36
C ASN A 68 -3.80 -7.97 5.21
N ASP A 69 -4.41 -8.25 4.07
CA ASP A 69 -4.41 -7.36 2.90
C ASP A 69 -5.11 -6.04 3.24
N ILE A 70 -6.30 -6.10 3.84
CA ILE A 70 -7.02 -4.89 4.31
C ILE A 70 -6.18 -4.09 5.31
N LYS A 71 -5.55 -4.75 6.28
CA LYS A 71 -4.70 -4.05 7.26
C LYS A 71 -3.52 -3.38 6.57
N ALA A 72 -2.86 -4.05 5.63
CA ALA A 72 -1.75 -3.49 4.88
C ALA A 72 -2.18 -2.25 4.09
N SER A 73 -3.29 -2.33 3.35
CA SER A 73 -3.84 -1.23 2.55
C SER A 73 -4.19 -0.01 3.41
N VAL A 74 -4.82 -0.23 4.57
CA VAL A 74 -5.17 0.85 5.51
C VAL A 74 -3.92 1.50 6.11
N VAL A 75 -2.93 0.72 6.55
CA VAL A 75 -1.68 1.27 7.13
C VAL A 75 -0.90 2.07 6.08
N VAL A 76 -0.77 1.54 4.86
CA VAL A 76 -0.12 2.25 3.76
C VAL A 76 -0.84 3.55 3.45
N GLY A 77 -2.16 3.52 3.36
CA GLY A 77 -2.98 4.69 3.10
C GLY A 77 -2.81 5.77 4.18
N ILE A 78 -2.85 5.40 5.46
CA ILE A 78 -2.63 6.35 6.57
C ILE A 78 -1.23 6.98 6.48
N ASN A 79 -0.19 6.17 6.24
CA ASN A 79 1.18 6.66 6.15
C ASN A 79 1.35 7.64 4.97
N GLN A 80 0.80 7.30 3.81
CA GLN A 80 0.81 8.18 2.64
C GLN A 80 0.05 9.48 2.89
N SER A 81 -1.12 9.43 3.57
CA SER A 81 -1.89 10.62 3.94
C SER A 81 -1.11 11.57 4.82
N ALA A 82 -0.50 11.02 5.86
CA ALA A 82 0.28 11.82 6.79
C ALA A 82 1.44 12.54 6.07
N LYS A 83 2.09 11.85 5.12
CA LYS A 83 3.18 12.43 4.34
C LYS A 83 2.70 13.49 3.34
N LEU A 84 1.61 13.25 2.62
CA LEU A 84 1.03 14.26 1.72
C LEU A 84 0.63 15.52 2.49
N GLY A 85 0.12 15.38 3.71
CA GLY A 85 -0.16 16.54 4.58
C GLY A 85 1.10 17.33 4.94
N GLN A 86 2.23 16.66 5.13
CA GLN A 86 3.52 17.31 5.37
C GLN A 86 4.05 18.01 4.13
N TYR A 87 3.94 17.39 2.95
CA TYR A 87 4.46 17.93 1.68
C TYR A 87 3.86 19.27 1.28
N LYS A 88 2.63 19.57 1.70
CA LYS A 88 1.99 20.88 1.45
C LYS A 88 2.76 22.08 2.01
N ASN A 89 3.62 21.85 2.98
CA ASN A 89 4.42 22.90 3.62
C ASN A 89 5.77 23.10 2.94
N TYR A 90 6.07 22.36 1.87
CA TYR A 90 7.34 22.39 1.17
C TYR A 90 7.16 22.73 -0.31
N ASP A 91 8.14 23.42 -0.86
CA ASP A 91 8.27 23.61 -2.30
C ASP A 91 8.79 22.28 -2.93
N MET A 92 7.89 21.56 -3.57
CA MET A 92 8.17 20.23 -4.13
C MET A 92 9.20 20.26 -5.27
N ASP A 93 9.32 21.40 -5.95
CA ASP A 93 10.23 21.54 -7.11
C ASP A 93 11.69 21.65 -6.67
N THR A 94 11.93 22.20 -5.48
CA THR A 94 13.29 22.45 -4.97
C THR A 94 13.69 21.60 -3.78
N MET A 95 12.72 21.09 -3.02
CA MET A 95 12.98 20.26 -1.83
C MET A 95 13.60 18.91 -2.20
N LEU A 96 14.59 18.50 -1.40
CA LEU A 96 15.17 17.16 -1.45
C LEU A 96 14.46 16.23 -0.48
N PHE A 97 14.18 15.01 -0.94
CA PHE A 97 13.51 13.96 -0.18
C PHE A 97 14.42 12.74 -0.05
N THR A 98 14.52 12.21 1.15
CA THR A 98 15.28 10.99 1.43
C THR A 98 14.34 9.79 1.47
N TRP A 99 14.73 8.70 0.80
CA TRP A 99 14.03 7.42 0.92
C TRP A 99 14.26 6.81 2.30
N VAL A 100 13.19 6.64 3.06
CA VAL A 100 13.23 6.05 4.40
C VAL A 100 12.48 4.74 4.44
N THR A 101 13.18 3.67 4.82
CA THR A 101 12.57 2.37 5.07
C THR A 101 11.99 2.34 6.48
N VAL A 102 10.75 1.86 6.62
CA VAL A 102 10.08 1.75 7.92
C VAL A 102 10.41 0.41 8.54
N GLY A 103 10.86 0.39 9.80
CA GLY A 103 11.16 -0.82 10.55
C GLY A 103 9.91 -1.63 10.93
N GLY A 104 10.13 -2.84 11.47
CA GLY A 104 9.06 -3.71 11.98
C GLY A 104 8.47 -4.69 10.96
N HIS A 105 8.98 -4.69 9.72
CA HIS A 105 8.66 -5.67 8.69
C HIS A 105 9.91 -5.99 7.85
N LYS A 106 9.83 -7.05 7.04
CA LYS A 106 10.90 -7.36 6.08
C LYS A 106 10.85 -6.38 4.92
N VAL A 107 11.83 -5.49 4.86
CA VAL A 107 11.99 -4.55 3.74
C VAL A 107 12.29 -5.33 2.46
N CYS A 108 11.65 -4.98 1.34
CA CYS A 108 11.94 -5.61 0.07
C CYS A 108 13.31 -5.13 -0.49
N PRO A 109 14.00 -5.96 -1.32
CA PRO A 109 15.33 -5.62 -1.83
C PRO A 109 15.38 -4.29 -2.58
N ASP A 110 14.34 -3.98 -3.36
CA ASP A 110 14.27 -2.75 -4.14
C ASP A 110 14.22 -1.50 -3.24
N CYS A 111 13.41 -1.55 -2.17
CA CYS A 111 13.31 -0.46 -1.21
C CYS A 111 14.56 -0.34 -0.34
N ASP A 112 15.18 -1.47 0.01
CA ASP A 112 16.42 -1.50 0.79
C ASP A 112 17.58 -0.85 0.02
N ALA A 113 17.67 -1.14 -1.28
CA ALA A 113 18.68 -0.54 -2.16
C ALA A 113 18.59 1.00 -2.25
N ARG A 114 17.39 1.56 -2.08
CA ARG A 114 17.16 3.02 -2.10
C ARG A 114 17.25 3.69 -0.74
N SER A 115 17.37 2.91 0.32
CA SER A 115 17.38 3.43 1.69
C SER A 115 18.49 4.45 1.90
N GLY A 116 18.12 5.67 2.32
CA GLY A 116 19.05 6.77 2.53
C GLY A 116 19.39 7.59 1.27
N GLU A 117 18.99 7.17 0.07
CA GLU A 117 19.14 8.00 -1.12
C GLU A 117 18.31 9.27 -1.02
N THR A 118 18.85 10.37 -1.54
CA THR A 118 18.22 11.69 -1.48
C THR A 118 18.17 12.31 -2.86
N LYS A 119 16.97 12.65 -3.31
CA LYS A 119 16.68 13.18 -4.66
C LYS A 119 15.58 14.23 -4.59
N THR A 120 15.39 14.97 -5.68
CA THR A 120 14.22 15.83 -5.87
C THR A 120 12.95 14.99 -6.06
N TRP A 121 11.79 15.61 -5.88
CA TRP A 121 10.52 14.93 -6.13
C TRP A 121 10.40 14.43 -7.58
N ALA A 122 10.77 15.26 -8.55
CA ALA A 122 10.70 14.90 -9.96
C ALA A 122 11.59 13.69 -10.32
N GLU A 123 12.77 13.58 -9.72
CA GLU A 123 13.65 12.41 -9.91
C GLU A 123 13.00 11.16 -9.29
N TRP A 124 12.40 11.28 -8.10
CA TRP A 124 11.69 10.16 -7.48
C TRP A 124 10.46 9.73 -8.29
N GLU A 125 9.68 10.67 -8.84
CA GLU A 125 8.54 10.33 -9.71
C GLU A 125 8.99 9.57 -10.96
N ALA A 126 10.07 9.99 -11.58
CA ALA A 126 10.63 9.35 -12.79
C ALA A 126 11.13 7.93 -12.51
N GLU A 127 11.70 7.67 -11.33
CA GLU A 127 12.24 6.38 -10.93
C GLU A 127 11.22 5.48 -10.21
N GLY A 128 10.13 6.04 -9.73
CA GLY A 128 9.07 5.37 -8.95
C GLY A 128 9.13 5.69 -7.46
N ILE A 129 8.07 6.33 -6.97
CA ILE A 129 7.86 6.66 -5.56
C ILE A 129 7.37 5.46 -4.74
N PRO A 130 7.45 5.49 -3.39
CA PRO A 130 6.92 4.44 -2.54
C PRO A 130 5.45 4.16 -2.82
N GLY A 131 5.09 2.90 -3.05
CA GLY A 131 3.71 2.49 -3.30
C GLY A 131 3.21 2.70 -4.74
N SER A 132 4.02 3.23 -5.66
CA SER A 132 3.62 3.42 -7.07
C SER A 132 3.65 2.14 -7.93
N GLY A 133 4.00 0.99 -7.34
CA GLY A 133 3.97 -0.29 -8.03
C GLY A 133 5.27 -0.70 -8.74
N TRP A 134 6.30 0.14 -8.75
CA TRP A 134 7.59 -0.14 -9.40
C TRP A 134 8.40 -1.25 -8.74
N SER A 135 8.25 -1.44 -7.41
CA SER A 135 9.01 -2.39 -6.60
C SER A 135 8.26 -3.70 -6.36
N VAL A 136 8.96 -4.71 -5.84
CA VAL A 136 8.39 -6.02 -5.48
C VAL A 136 7.23 -5.90 -4.49
N CYS A 137 7.27 -4.94 -3.56
CA CYS A 137 6.18 -4.71 -2.62
C CYS A 137 4.96 -4.00 -3.23
N LYS A 138 5.08 -3.49 -4.47
CA LYS A 138 3.99 -2.82 -5.21
C LYS A 138 3.29 -1.74 -4.37
N GLY A 139 1.95 -1.79 -4.30
CA GLY A 139 1.14 -0.88 -3.51
C GLY A 139 1.26 -1.06 -1.99
N TYR A 140 1.82 -2.18 -1.51
CA TYR A 140 2.03 -2.47 -0.08
C TYR A 140 3.37 -1.94 0.45
N CYS A 141 3.87 -0.86 -0.10
CA CYS A 141 5.13 -0.25 0.32
C CYS A 141 4.94 0.58 1.60
N TYR A 142 5.67 0.22 2.66
CA TYR A 142 5.68 0.97 3.92
C TYR A 142 6.72 2.09 3.94
N CYS A 143 7.61 2.14 2.94
CA CYS A 143 8.63 3.17 2.84
C CYS A 143 8.00 4.55 2.58
N VAL A 144 8.71 5.59 2.91
CA VAL A 144 8.27 6.97 2.74
C VAL A 144 9.40 7.83 2.17
N LEU A 145 9.05 8.93 1.54
CA LEU A 145 9.99 9.99 1.18
C LEU A 145 9.92 11.06 2.28
N ASP A 146 11.02 11.26 2.98
CA ASP A 146 11.11 12.25 4.07
C ASP A 146 11.77 13.53 3.57
N PRO A 147 11.14 14.71 3.72
CA PRO A 147 11.75 15.98 3.34
C PRO A 147 12.96 16.27 4.22
N THR A 148 14.10 16.59 3.60
CA THR A 148 15.36 16.82 4.32
C THR A 148 15.48 18.21 4.97
N GLY A 149 14.58 19.13 4.63
CA GLY A 149 14.74 20.56 4.93
C GLY A 149 15.80 21.26 4.07
N LYS A 150 16.43 20.52 3.14
CA LYS A 150 17.45 21.07 2.21
C LYS A 150 16.83 21.22 0.82
N VAL A 151 17.26 22.24 0.10
CA VAL A 151 16.85 22.49 -1.28
C VAL A 151 17.94 22.05 -2.25
N SER A 152 17.57 21.56 -3.42
CA SER A 152 18.50 21.34 -4.51
C SER A 152 19.11 22.69 -4.88
N LYS A 153 20.45 22.75 -5.02
CA LYS A 153 21.07 23.93 -5.62
C LYS A 153 20.60 24.01 -7.05
N GLN A 154 19.81 25.03 -7.39
CA GLN A 154 19.59 25.36 -8.79
C GLN A 154 20.95 25.64 -9.41
N ILE A 155 21.40 24.77 -10.31
CA ILE A 155 22.51 25.07 -11.19
C ILE A 155 21.95 26.07 -12.18
N ASN A 156 22.16 27.36 -11.90
CA ASN A 156 21.91 28.40 -12.91
C ASN A 156 22.84 28.11 -14.08
N VAL A 157 22.27 27.61 -15.18
CA VAL A 157 22.92 27.52 -16.48
C VAL A 157 22.65 28.79 -17.24
#